data_fab9f37af3d8f2146676bf4903ba3eef
#
_entry.id   fab9f37af3d8f2146676bf4903ba3eef
#
_cell.length_a   1.000
_cell.length_b   1.000
_cell.length_c   1.000
_cell.angle_alpha   90.00
_cell.angle_beta   90.00
_cell.angle_gamma   90.00
#
_symmetry.space_group_name_H-M   'P 1'
#
loop_
_entity.id
_entity.type
_entity.pdbx_description
1 polymer ?
#
loop_
_entity_poly.entity_id
_entity_poly.type
_entity_poly.pdbx_seq_one_letter_code
_entity_poly.pdbx_strand_id
1 'polypeptide(L)'
;MNLLTKIMQFIHRILGTALSILFLVWFLSGLVMIYHTFPRADRADKRAKMDILSPENLPSLDQIEKRLPQNERINHVTLNSYLGQTVFHLRTEKGSYDIPADSTERLPVIDWNHIQRVASLWNTSSIAKVDSLYTLDQWIPFGRLKEEFPIYKFHFADPERHELYISSKSGEVLQYTDKNSRFWAWLGAIPHWVYFTSLRQDAELWIKVVVWLSGIDRKSTRLNSSH
;
A
#
# COMPACT_ATOMS: atom_id res chain seq x y z
N MET A 1 38.21 3.09 -40.99
CA MET A 1 37.43 2.85 -39.74
C MET A 1 36.73 1.52 -39.87
N ASN A 2 37.12 0.55 -39.04
CA ASN A 2 36.67 -0.83 -39.15
C ASN A 2 35.18 -0.97 -38.82
N LEU A 3 34.48 -1.94 -39.41
CA LEU A 3 33.06 -2.22 -39.17
C LEU A 3 32.77 -2.32 -37.67
N LEU A 4 33.62 -2.96 -36.90
CA LEU A 4 33.51 -3.10 -35.46
C LEU A 4 33.42 -1.73 -34.74
N THR A 5 34.29 -0.78 -35.12
CA THR A 5 34.29 0.58 -34.54
C THR A 5 32.97 1.32 -34.83
N LYS A 6 32.42 1.18 -36.03
CA LYS A 6 31.11 1.78 -36.38
C LYS A 6 29.98 1.19 -35.56
N ILE A 7 29.97 -0.14 -35.38
CA ILE A 7 28.97 -0.84 -34.56
C ILE A 7 29.06 -0.39 -33.08
N MET A 8 30.28 -0.36 -32.54
CA MET A 8 30.50 0.10 -31.16
C MET A 8 30.04 1.53 -30.94
N GLN A 9 30.35 2.45 -31.86
CA GLN A 9 29.90 3.83 -31.78
C GLN A 9 28.37 3.96 -31.90
N PHE A 10 27.74 3.15 -32.74
CA PHE A 10 26.29 3.13 -32.89
C PHE A 10 25.61 2.65 -31.59
N ILE A 11 26.08 1.52 -31.03
CA ILE A 11 25.59 0.98 -29.77
C ILE A 11 25.78 2.01 -28.63
N HIS A 12 26.98 2.59 -28.51
CA HIS A 12 27.29 3.58 -27.49
C HIS A 12 26.35 4.80 -27.58
N ARG A 13 26.10 5.30 -28.79
CA ARG A 13 25.20 6.43 -29.01
C ARG A 13 23.74 6.11 -28.59
N ILE A 14 23.21 4.94 -28.98
CA ILE A 14 21.85 4.53 -28.61
C ILE A 14 21.75 4.36 -27.11
N LEU A 15 22.67 3.63 -26.48
CA LEU A 15 22.68 3.41 -25.05
C LEU A 15 22.82 4.73 -24.26
N GLY A 16 23.75 5.59 -24.70
CA GLY A 16 23.96 6.90 -24.08
C GLY A 16 22.69 7.78 -24.13
N THR A 17 22.04 7.82 -25.31
CA THR A 17 20.78 8.58 -25.44
C THR A 17 19.67 8.01 -24.57
N ALA A 18 19.48 6.68 -24.56
CA ALA A 18 18.46 6.03 -23.75
C ALA A 18 18.69 6.26 -22.24
N LEU A 19 19.94 6.13 -21.79
CA LEU A 19 20.31 6.41 -20.39
C LEU A 19 20.11 7.88 -20.03
N SER A 20 20.49 8.81 -20.91
CA SER A 20 20.27 10.25 -20.66
C SER A 20 18.78 10.59 -20.48
N ILE A 21 17.90 9.99 -21.27
CA ILE A 21 16.46 10.15 -21.14
C ILE A 21 15.97 9.55 -19.79
N LEU A 22 16.46 8.36 -19.44
CA LEU A 22 16.10 7.72 -18.16
C LEU A 22 16.52 8.59 -16.97
N PHE A 23 17.73 9.14 -16.98
CA PHE A 23 18.20 10.06 -15.94
C PHE A 23 17.37 11.33 -15.85
N LEU A 24 17.04 11.91 -17.01
CA LEU A 24 16.18 13.10 -17.02
C LEU A 24 14.82 12.80 -16.39
N VAL A 25 14.20 11.67 -16.74
CA VAL A 25 12.94 11.24 -16.15
C VAL A 25 13.08 11.02 -14.64
N TRP A 26 14.13 10.33 -14.19
CA TRP A 26 14.37 10.12 -12.77
C TRP A 26 14.62 11.41 -12.01
N PHE A 27 15.41 12.31 -12.56
CA PHE A 27 15.68 13.62 -11.95
C PHE A 27 14.37 14.44 -11.81
N LEU A 28 13.62 14.58 -12.88
CA LEU A 28 12.38 15.36 -12.87
C LEU A 28 11.32 14.72 -11.95
N SER A 29 11.15 13.41 -12.01
CA SER A 29 10.22 12.70 -11.14
C SER A 29 10.64 12.78 -9.67
N GLY A 30 11.94 12.75 -9.37
CA GLY A 30 12.48 12.97 -8.04
C GLY A 30 12.16 14.36 -7.48
N LEU A 31 12.26 15.40 -8.31
CA LEU A 31 11.85 16.75 -7.93
C LEU A 31 10.36 16.82 -7.58
N VAL A 32 9.50 16.18 -8.37
CA VAL A 32 8.06 16.10 -8.07
C VAL A 32 7.83 15.42 -6.72
N MET A 33 8.58 14.34 -6.42
CA MET A 33 8.42 13.57 -5.19
C MET A 33 8.81 14.31 -3.91
N ILE A 34 9.55 15.41 -3.99
CA ILE A 34 9.81 16.27 -2.82
C ILE A 34 8.49 16.80 -2.24
N TYR A 35 7.51 17.05 -3.11
CA TYR A 35 6.23 17.66 -2.73
C TYR A 35 5.06 16.69 -2.81
N HIS A 36 5.13 15.68 -3.68
CA HIS A 36 4.02 14.77 -4.00
C HIS A 36 4.50 13.32 -4.05
N THR A 37 4.20 12.55 -3.01
CA THR A 37 4.52 11.12 -2.96
C THR A 37 3.44 10.25 -3.59
N PHE A 38 3.63 8.93 -3.58
CA PHE A 38 2.58 7.98 -3.96
C PHE A 38 1.40 8.11 -2.98
N PRO A 39 0.14 8.19 -3.47
CA PRO A 39 -1.03 8.34 -2.61
C PRO A 39 -1.16 7.16 -1.66
N ARG A 40 -1.59 7.45 -0.46
CA ARG A 40 -1.83 6.43 0.58
C ARG A 40 -2.88 6.93 1.57
N ALA A 41 -3.65 6.03 2.13
CA ALA A 41 -4.45 6.32 3.31
C ALA A 41 -3.48 6.64 4.47
N ASP A 42 -3.45 7.90 4.91
CA ASP A 42 -2.51 8.32 5.95
C ASP A 42 -2.88 7.69 7.30
N ARG A 43 -1.86 7.47 8.13
CA ARG A 43 -2.06 6.97 9.50
C ARG A 43 -2.84 7.96 10.37
N ALA A 44 -2.65 9.26 10.15
CA ALA A 44 -3.39 10.30 10.86
C ALA A 44 -4.87 10.24 10.49
N ASP A 45 -5.19 10.13 9.19
CA ASP A 45 -6.57 9.98 8.71
C ASP A 45 -7.22 8.71 9.24
N LYS A 46 -6.49 7.58 9.19
CA LYS A 46 -6.97 6.31 9.76
C LYS A 46 -7.31 6.48 11.25
N ARG A 47 -6.41 7.07 12.04
CA ARG A 47 -6.64 7.30 13.48
C ARG A 47 -7.79 8.24 13.76
N ALA A 48 -7.93 9.33 12.99
CA ALA A 48 -9.01 10.29 13.15
C ALA A 48 -10.39 9.71 12.86
N LYS A 49 -10.44 8.63 12.07
CA LYS A 49 -11.68 7.94 11.66
C LYS A 49 -11.91 6.62 12.40
N MET A 50 -11.00 6.23 13.30
CA MET A 50 -11.20 5.09 14.19
C MET A 50 -12.07 5.50 15.38
N ASP A 51 -12.90 4.56 15.85
CA ASP A 51 -13.63 4.74 17.08
C ASP A 51 -12.68 4.92 18.26
N ILE A 52 -13.07 5.77 19.21
CA ILE A 52 -12.30 6.00 20.44
C ILE A 52 -12.37 4.73 21.29
N LEU A 53 -11.22 4.23 21.70
CA LEU A 53 -11.14 3.13 22.66
C LEU A 53 -11.72 3.59 23.99
N SER A 54 -12.72 2.85 24.50
CA SER A 54 -13.24 3.06 25.86
C SER A 54 -12.34 2.30 26.84
N PRO A 55 -11.53 2.99 27.66
CA PRO A 55 -10.63 2.32 28.60
C PRO A 55 -11.38 1.71 29.80
N GLU A 56 -12.66 2.00 29.91
CA GLU A 56 -13.50 1.52 31.01
C GLU A 56 -13.75 0.02 30.87
N ASN A 57 -13.49 -0.72 31.94
CA ASN A 57 -13.73 -2.17 32.03
C ASN A 57 -12.91 -3.08 31.08
N LEU A 58 -11.71 -2.66 30.73
CA LEU A 58 -10.81 -3.56 30.00
C LEU A 58 -10.38 -4.75 30.88
N PRO A 59 -10.49 -6.00 30.39
CA PRO A 59 -10.00 -7.15 31.10
C PRO A 59 -8.47 -7.12 31.24
N SER A 60 -7.96 -7.70 32.31
CA SER A 60 -6.53 -7.86 32.47
C SER A 60 -5.94 -8.83 31.43
N LEU A 61 -4.64 -8.72 31.16
CA LEU A 61 -3.98 -9.64 30.23
C LEU A 61 -4.11 -11.09 30.66
N ASP A 62 -4.08 -11.38 31.98
CA ASP A 62 -4.28 -12.72 32.52
C ASP A 62 -5.69 -13.28 32.22
N GLN A 63 -6.70 -12.41 32.17
CA GLN A 63 -8.06 -12.81 31.79
C GLN A 63 -8.16 -13.11 30.29
N ILE A 64 -7.43 -12.36 29.48
CA ILE A 64 -7.36 -12.58 28.03
C ILE A 64 -6.55 -13.85 27.72
N GLU A 65 -5.42 -14.08 28.39
CA GLU A 65 -4.60 -15.27 28.21
C GLU A 65 -5.37 -16.57 28.49
N LYS A 66 -6.26 -16.56 29.48
CA LYS A 66 -7.14 -17.70 29.79
C LYS A 66 -8.15 -18.04 28.68
N ARG A 67 -8.37 -17.13 27.74
CA ARG A 67 -9.26 -17.36 26.57
C ARG A 67 -8.49 -17.94 25.37
N LEU A 68 -7.14 -17.97 25.43
CA LEU A 68 -6.32 -18.62 24.41
C LEU A 68 -6.31 -20.13 24.57
N PRO A 69 -6.01 -20.89 23.49
CA PRO A 69 -5.72 -22.31 23.58
C PRO A 69 -4.59 -22.59 24.60
N GLN A 70 -4.67 -23.72 25.28
CA GLN A 70 -3.67 -24.08 26.30
C GLN A 70 -2.26 -24.12 25.72
N ASN A 71 -1.28 -23.62 26.49
CA ASN A 71 0.15 -23.57 26.15
C ASN A 71 0.54 -22.59 25.02
N GLU A 72 -0.17 -21.49 24.89
CA GLU A 72 0.25 -20.39 24.01
C GLU A 72 0.74 -19.20 24.83
N ARG A 73 1.90 -18.67 24.46
CA ARG A 73 2.45 -17.43 25.06
C ARG A 73 2.20 -16.25 24.15
N ILE A 74 1.73 -15.17 24.76
CA ILE A 74 1.50 -13.91 24.05
C ILE A 74 2.84 -13.22 23.81
N ASN A 75 3.22 -13.00 22.55
CA ASN A 75 4.43 -12.28 22.15
C ASN A 75 4.15 -10.80 21.87
N HIS A 76 2.94 -10.48 21.43
CA HIS A 76 2.55 -9.12 21.11
C HIS A 76 1.05 -8.93 21.32
N VAL A 77 0.70 -7.77 21.87
CA VAL A 77 -0.70 -7.37 22.11
C VAL A 77 -0.93 -6.02 21.45
N THR A 78 -1.99 -5.93 20.66
CA THR A 78 -2.49 -4.66 20.15
C THR A 78 -3.97 -4.54 20.51
N LEU A 79 -4.38 -3.38 20.98
CA LEU A 79 -5.76 -3.08 21.30
C LEU A 79 -6.31 -2.13 20.23
N ASN A 80 -7.38 -2.54 19.57
CA ASN A 80 -8.04 -1.73 18.56
C ASN A 80 -9.53 -1.64 18.84
N SER A 81 -10.14 -0.52 18.43
CA SER A 81 -11.58 -0.48 18.28
C SER A 81 -11.96 -1.04 16.91
N TYR A 82 -12.85 -2.01 16.91
CA TYR A 82 -13.33 -2.68 15.73
C TYR A 82 -14.86 -2.70 15.72
N LEU A 83 -15.46 -1.89 14.85
CA LEU A 83 -16.93 -1.74 14.82
C LEU A 83 -17.58 -1.25 16.09
N GLY A 84 -16.91 -0.37 16.83
CA GLY A 84 -17.36 0.10 18.13
C GLY A 84 -17.11 -0.88 19.27
N GLN A 85 -16.54 -2.07 18.97
CA GLN A 85 -16.11 -3.03 19.98
C GLN A 85 -14.60 -2.94 20.19
N THR A 86 -14.16 -3.05 21.42
CA THR A 86 -12.74 -3.15 21.74
C THR A 86 -12.26 -4.59 21.56
N VAL A 87 -11.26 -4.79 20.69
CA VAL A 87 -10.71 -6.11 20.35
C VAL A 87 -9.23 -6.15 20.66
N PHE A 88 -8.79 -7.20 21.33
CA PHE A 88 -7.40 -7.56 21.52
C PHE A 88 -6.91 -8.40 20.35
N HIS A 89 -5.95 -7.87 19.60
CA HIS A 89 -5.18 -8.63 18.61
C HIS A 89 -3.94 -9.20 19.28
N LEU A 90 -3.90 -10.49 19.43
CA LEU A 90 -2.83 -11.21 20.10
C LEU A 90 -2.00 -11.96 19.07
N ARG A 91 -0.69 -11.84 19.16
CA ARG A 91 0.23 -12.68 18.40
C ARG A 91 0.96 -13.62 19.36
N THR A 92 0.88 -14.90 19.06
CA THR A 92 1.56 -15.98 19.76
C THR A 92 2.62 -16.61 18.88
N GLU A 93 3.34 -17.61 19.36
CA GLU A 93 4.27 -18.40 18.53
C GLU A 93 3.55 -19.24 17.47
N LYS A 94 2.30 -19.61 17.72
CA LYS A 94 1.53 -20.51 16.84
C LYS A 94 0.59 -19.77 15.88
N GLY A 95 0.24 -18.50 16.17
CA GLY A 95 -0.67 -17.76 15.33
C GLY A 95 -1.11 -16.41 15.88
N SER A 96 -2.14 -15.84 15.26
CA SER A 96 -2.76 -14.60 15.70
C SER A 96 -4.22 -14.84 16.07
N TYR A 97 -4.67 -14.22 17.17
CA TYR A 97 -6.01 -14.35 17.72
C TYR A 97 -6.62 -12.99 17.95
N ASP A 98 -7.89 -12.86 17.58
CA ASP A 98 -8.68 -11.68 17.85
C ASP A 98 -9.70 -12.01 18.93
N ILE A 99 -9.63 -11.32 20.07
CA ILE A 99 -10.47 -11.59 21.23
C ILE A 99 -11.21 -10.30 21.62
N PRO A 100 -12.57 -10.28 21.64
CA PRO A 100 -13.32 -9.14 22.15
C PRO A 100 -12.95 -8.85 23.61
N ALA A 101 -12.86 -7.57 23.98
CA ALA A 101 -12.65 -7.17 25.36
C ALA A 101 -13.79 -7.65 26.27
N ASP A 102 -15.03 -7.50 25.80
CA ASP A 102 -16.19 -8.08 26.47
C ASP A 102 -16.28 -9.59 26.17
N SER A 103 -16.32 -10.41 27.23
CA SER A 103 -16.42 -11.86 27.11
C SER A 103 -17.79 -12.35 26.62
N THR A 104 -18.80 -11.51 26.67
CA THR A 104 -20.15 -11.82 26.20
C THR A 104 -20.35 -11.52 24.72
N GLU A 105 -19.46 -10.73 24.13
CA GLU A 105 -19.51 -10.34 22.73
C GLU A 105 -18.81 -11.35 21.83
N ARG A 106 -19.30 -11.46 20.61
CA ARG A 106 -18.63 -12.17 19.51
C ARG A 106 -17.91 -11.15 18.64
N LEU A 107 -16.85 -11.58 17.98
CA LEU A 107 -16.21 -10.76 16.96
C LEU A 107 -17.26 -10.29 15.94
N PRO A 108 -17.30 -9.00 15.62
CA PRO A 108 -18.25 -8.50 14.67
C PRO A 108 -17.98 -9.09 13.29
N VAL A 109 -19.04 -9.46 12.60
CA VAL A 109 -18.96 -9.94 11.22
C VAL A 109 -18.83 -8.73 10.29
N ILE A 110 -17.85 -8.81 9.39
CA ILE A 110 -17.70 -7.81 8.33
C ILE A 110 -18.73 -8.12 7.26
N ASP A 111 -19.79 -7.38 7.28
CA ASP A 111 -20.82 -7.41 6.27
C ASP A 111 -20.79 -6.17 5.37
N TRP A 112 -21.65 -6.15 4.35
CA TRP A 112 -21.76 -5.02 3.44
C TRP A 112 -22.13 -3.72 4.14
N ASN A 113 -22.99 -3.77 5.16
CA ASN A 113 -23.40 -2.58 5.92
C ASN A 113 -22.21 -1.95 6.65
N HIS A 114 -21.34 -2.82 7.20
CA HIS A 114 -20.09 -2.35 7.80
C HIS A 114 -19.20 -1.65 6.78
N ILE A 115 -18.95 -2.29 5.63
CA ILE A 115 -18.13 -1.73 4.56
C ILE A 115 -18.64 -0.37 4.10
N GLN A 116 -19.96 -0.23 3.92
CA GLN A 116 -20.60 1.05 3.60
C GLN A 116 -20.44 2.10 4.69
N ARG A 117 -20.55 1.72 5.95
CA ARG A 117 -20.32 2.62 7.09
C ARG A 117 -18.88 3.14 7.09
N VAL A 118 -17.91 2.27 6.93
CA VAL A 118 -16.49 2.67 6.80
C VAL A 118 -16.32 3.64 5.64
N ALA A 119 -16.88 3.36 4.48
CA ALA A 119 -16.81 4.27 3.33
C ALA A 119 -17.39 5.66 3.64
N SER A 120 -18.53 5.71 4.32
CA SER A 120 -19.19 6.97 4.71
C SER A 120 -18.40 7.78 5.75
N LEU A 121 -17.63 7.13 6.62
CA LEU A 121 -16.73 7.79 7.57
C LEU A 121 -15.54 8.46 6.84
N TRP A 122 -15.11 7.90 5.71
CA TRP A 122 -13.98 8.44 4.97
C TRP A 122 -14.39 9.58 4.03
N ASN A 123 -15.56 9.49 3.42
CA ASN A 123 -16.08 10.55 2.56
C ASN A 123 -17.60 10.61 2.67
N THR A 124 -18.12 11.80 2.94
CA THR A 124 -19.57 12.06 3.09
C THR A 124 -20.28 12.29 1.75
N SER A 125 -19.55 12.38 0.65
CA SER A 125 -20.13 12.53 -0.70
C SER A 125 -20.87 11.26 -1.12
N SER A 126 -21.82 11.39 -2.02
CA SER A 126 -22.53 10.24 -2.56
C SER A 126 -21.58 9.27 -3.28
N ILE A 127 -21.84 7.99 -3.12
CA ILE A 127 -21.11 6.93 -3.81
C ILE A 127 -21.66 6.83 -5.24
N ALA A 128 -20.81 7.11 -6.23
CA ALA A 128 -21.19 7.02 -7.63
C ALA A 128 -21.15 5.59 -8.16
N LYS A 129 -20.17 4.80 -7.69
CA LYS A 129 -19.96 3.42 -8.15
C LYS A 129 -19.16 2.64 -7.12
N VAL A 130 -19.38 1.33 -7.07
CA VAL A 130 -18.53 0.39 -6.32
C VAL A 130 -18.09 -0.73 -7.24
N ASP A 131 -16.79 -1.00 -7.28
CA ASP A 131 -16.20 -2.13 -7.99
C ASP A 131 -15.69 -3.17 -7.01
N SER A 132 -15.90 -4.45 -7.32
CA SER A 132 -15.28 -5.56 -6.61
C SER A 132 -14.03 -5.99 -7.35
N LEU A 133 -12.86 -5.75 -6.77
CA LEU A 133 -11.57 -6.05 -7.37
C LEU A 133 -11.10 -7.43 -6.94
N TYR A 134 -10.74 -8.24 -7.92
CA TYR A 134 -10.09 -9.56 -7.76
C TYR A 134 -8.65 -9.54 -8.29
N THR A 135 -8.20 -8.39 -8.78
CA THR A 135 -6.85 -8.14 -9.26
C THR A 135 -6.36 -6.80 -8.72
N LEU A 136 -5.06 -6.66 -8.59
CA LEU A 136 -4.44 -5.40 -8.19
C LEU A 136 -4.61 -4.34 -9.29
N ASP A 137 -4.86 -3.09 -8.89
CA ASP A 137 -4.83 -1.95 -9.79
C ASP A 137 -3.65 -1.01 -9.50
N GLN A 138 -3.55 0.09 -10.23
CA GLN A 138 -2.42 1.02 -10.16
C GLN A 138 -2.25 1.65 -8.77
N TRP A 139 -3.31 1.78 -7.98
CA TRP A 139 -3.27 2.45 -6.69
C TRP A 139 -3.06 1.49 -5.52
N ILE A 140 -3.22 0.19 -5.78
CA ILE A 140 -2.93 -0.92 -4.85
C ILE A 140 -1.98 -1.94 -5.49
N PRO A 141 -0.79 -1.54 -5.99
CA PRO A 141 0.07 -2.40 -6.81
C PRO A 141 0.87 -3.44 -6.00
N PHE A 142 0.61 -3.58 -4.72
CA PHE A 142 1.41 -4.39 -3.80
C PHE A 142 0.92 -5.83 -3.71
N GLY A 143 1.75 -6.80 -4.08
CA GLY A 143 1.42 -8.23 -4.13
C GLY A 143 0.84 -8.79 -2.82
N ARG A 144 1.26 -8.27 -1.66
CA ARG A 144 0.71 -8.65 -0.34
C ARG A 144 -0.81 -8.41 -0.20
N LEU A 145 -1.36 -7.46 -0.96
CA LEU A 145 -2.80 -7.14 -0.91
C LEU A 145 -3.66 -8.17 -1.63
N LYS A 146 -3.07 -9.14 -2.31
CA LYS A 146 -3.81 -10.26 -2.92
C LYS A 146 -4.54 -11.11 -1.87
N GLU A 147 -4.04 -11.13 -0.63
CA GLU A 147 -4.68 -11.83 0.48
C GLU A 147 -5.99 -11.17 0.93
N GLU A 148 -6.18 -9.88 0.63
CA GLU A 148 -7.34 -9.08 1.00
C GLU A 148 -8.50 -9.17 -0.02
N PHE A 149 -8.31 -9.89 -1.13
CA PHE A 149 -9.36 -10.02 -2.13
C PHE A 149 -10.61 -10.77 -1.64
N PRO A 150 -11.81 -10.36 -2.11
CA PRO A 150 -12.08 -9.20 -2.95
C PRO A 150 -11.87 -7.88 -2.20
N ILE A 151 -11.41 -6.84 -2.93
CA ILE A 151 -11.28 -5.49 -2.42
C ILE A 151 -12.38 -4.64 -3.03
N TYR A 152 -13.14 -3.93 -2.20
CA TYR A 152 -14.16 -3.00 -2.67
C TYR A 152 -13.54 -1.64 -2.96
N LYS A 153 -13.70 -1.17 -4.20
CA LYS A 153 -13.28 0.16 -4.64
C LYS A 153 -14.50 1.05 -4.77
N PHE A 154 -14.59 2.02 -3.88
CA PHE A 154 -15.63 3.05 -3.90
C PHE A 154 -15.18 4.24 -4.72
N HIS A 155 -16.01 4.72 -5.61
CA HIS A 155 -15.85 5.96 -6.36
C HIS A 155 -16.87 6.98 -5.84
N PHE A 156 -16.38 8.11 -5.36
CA PHE A 156 -17.24 9.17 -4.85
C PHE A 156 -17.58 10.20 -5.94
N ALA A 157 -18.82 10.74 -5.88
CA ALA A 157 -19.31 11.74 -6.80
C ALA A 157 -18.94 13.16 -6.34
N ASP A 158 -17.70 13.36 -5.93
CA ASP A 158 -17.15 14.64 -5.53
C ASP A 158 -16.22 15.23 -6.61
N PRO A 159 -15.96 16.56 -6.60
CA PRO A 159 -15.09 17.20 -7.59
C PRO A 159 -13.68 16.62 -7.65
N GLU A 160 -13.16 16.17 -6.50
CA GLU A 160 -11.83 15.59 -6.36
C GLU A 160 -11.77 14.13 -6.82
N ARG A 161 -12.92 13.51 -7.13
CA ARG A 161 -13.03 12.12 -7.59
C ARG A 161 -12.27 11.16 -6.67
N HIS A 162 -12.59 11.21 -5.40
CA HIS A 162 -11.98 10.30 -4.44
C HIS A 162 -12.28 8.85 -4.76
N GLU A 163 -11.28 8.00 -4.52
CA GLU A 163 -11.38 6.55 -4.59
C GLU A 163 -10.89 5.95 -3.28
N LEU A 164 -11.69 5.06 -2.71
CA LEU A 164 -11.42 4.39 -1.44
C LEU A 164 -11.41 2.89 -1.66
N TYR A 165 -10.40 2.22 -1.12
CA TYR A 165 -10.23 0.76 -1.23
C TYR A 165 -10.36 0.13 0.14
N ILE A 166 -11.32 -0.77 0.29
CA ILE A 166 -11.62 -1.45 1.56
C ILE A 166 -11.52 -2.95 1.36
N SER A 167 -10.83 -3.64 2.27
CA SER A 167 -10.80 -5.10 2.30
C SER A 167 -12.18 -5.65 2.66
N SER A 168 -12.67 -6.62 1.89
CA SER A 168 -13.91 -7.33 2.23
C SER A 168 -13.75 -8.26 3.43
N LYS A 169 -12.51 -8.65 3.74
CA LYS A 169 -12.18 -9.60 4.81
C LYS A 169 -11.99 -8.94 6.16
N SER A 170 -11.23 -7.83 6.16
CA SER A 170 -10.86 -7.13 7.40
C SER A 170 -11.67 -5.85 7.62
N GLY A 171 -12.37 -5.33 6.61
CA GLY A 171 -13.00 -4.01 6.67
C GLY A 171 -11.99 -2.86 6.72
N GLU A 172 -10.69 -3.17 6.64
CA GLU A 172 -9.64 -2.17 6.72
C GLU A 172 -9.56 -1.34 5.43
N VAL A 173 -9.34 -0.03 5.60
CA VAL A 173 -9.04 0.85 4.48
C VAL A 173 -7.60 0.64 4.05
N LEU A 174 -7.44 0.14 2.84
CA LEU A 174 -6.15 -0.19 2.24
C LEU A 174 -5.53 1.00 1.53
N GLN A 175 -6.37 1.83 0.88
CA GLN A 175 -5.93 2.97 0.10
C GLN A 175 -7.01 4.03 0.01
N TYR A 176 -6.60 5.31 -0.05
CA TYR A 176 -7.45 6.46 -0.31
C TYR A 176 -6.73 7.42 -1.25
N THR A 177 -7.36 7.82 -2.32
CA THR A 177 -6.76 8.67 -3.36
C THR A 177 -7.75 9.70 -3.85
N ASP A 178 -7.25 10.81 -4.37
CA ASP A 178 -7.99 11.84 -5.08
C ASP A 178 -7.37 12.08 -6.47
N LYS A 179 -8.05 12.83 -7.32
CA LYS A 179 -7.60 13.12 -8.68
C LYS A 179 -6.23 13.80 -8.73
N ASN A 180 -5.96 14.70 -7.79
CA ASN A 180 -4.72 15.47 -7.76
C ASN A 180 -3.55 14.58 -7.33
N SER A 181 -3.69 13.80 -6.27
CA SER A 181 -2.67 12.86 -5.80
C SER A 181 -2.33 11.81 -6.85
N ARG A 182 -3.35 11.31 -7.58
CA ARG A 182 -3.15 10.39 -8.70
C ARG A 182 -2.39 11.03 -9.86
N PHE A 183 -2.70 12.29 -10.21
CA PHE A 183 -1.99 13.03 -11.24
C PHE A 183 -0.50 13.20 -10.89
N TRP A 184 -0.20 13.66 -9.71
CA TRP A 184 1.19 13.86 -9.27
C TRP A 184 1.96 12.54 -9.12
N ALA A 185 1.28 11.46 -8.74
CA ALA A 185 1.91 10.15 -8.70
C ALA A 185 2.39 9.67 -10.07
N TRP A 186 1.64 9.97 -11.14
CA TRP A 186 2.06 9.66 -12.52
C TRP A 186 3.28 10.44 -12.99
N LEU A 187 3.47 11.67 -12.50
CA LEU A 187 4.64 12.49 -12.81
C LEU A 187 5.85 12.19 -11.87
N GLY A 188 5.58 11.76 -10.66
CA GLY A 188 6.60 11.54 -9.62
C GLY A 188 6.82 10.07 -9.30
N ALA A 189 6.09 9.56 -8.33
CA ALA A 189 6.35 8.27 -7.69
C ALA A 189 6.32 7.07 -8.64
N ILE A 190 5.41 7.05 -9.62
CA ILE A 190 5.29 5.91 -10.53
C ILE A 190 6.53 5.76 -11.42
N PRO A 191 6.99 6.78 -12.18
CA PRO A 191 8.20 6.65 -12.98
C PRO A 191 9.46 6.56 -12.11
N HIS A 192 9.52 7.26 -10.97
CA HIS A 192 10.70 7.26 -10.11
C HIS A 192 10.97 5.89 -9.47
N TRP A 193 9.94 5.25 -8.94
CA TRP A 193 10.04 3.94 -8.28
C TRP A 193 9.68 2.76 -9.19
N VAL A 194 9.37 3.02 -10.46
CA VAL A 194 8.90 2.00 -11.41
C VAL A 194 7.68 1.24 -10.86
N TYR A 195 6.73 1.98 -10.31
CA TYR A 195 5.52 1.44 -9.65
C TYR A 195 4.40 1.12 -10.63
N PHE A 196 4.73 0.44 -11.72
CA PHE A 196 3.73 -0.12 -12.63
C PHE A 196 3.18 -1.41 -12.02
N THR A 197 1.84 -1.56 -11.98
CA THR A 197 1.18 -2.70 -11.34
C THR A 197 1.66 -4.04 -11.85
N SER A 198 1.83 -4.18 -13.17
CA SER A 198 2.33 -5.39 -13.81
C SER A 198 3.68 -5.87 -13.28
N LEU A 199 4.53 -4.94 -12.86
CA LEU A 199 5.83 -5.23 -12.29
C LEU A 199 5.79 -5.27 -10.76
N ARG A 200 5.14 -4.28 -10.13
CA ARG A 200 5.18 -4.08 -8.67
C ARG A 200 4.40 -5.14 -7.89
N GLN A 201 3.44 -5.81 -8.52
CA GLN A 201 2.71 -6.93 -7.91
C GLN A 201 3.60 -8.13 -7.56
N ASP A 202 4.75 -8.26 -8.23
CA ASP A 202 5.81 -9.20 -7.89
C ASP A 202 6.99 -8.41 -7.31
N ALA A 203 7.12 -8.47 -5.98
CA ALA A 203 8.14 -7.69 -5.26
C ALA A 203 9.57 -8.13 -5.63
N GLU A 204 9.78 -9.42 -5.88
CA GLU A 204 11.10 -9.95 -6.23
C GLU A 204 11.53 -9.51 -7.62
N LEU A 205 10.62 -9.63 -8.60
CA LEU A 205 10.86 -9.17 -9.97
C LEU A 205 11.10 -7.66 -10.00
N TRP A 206 10.28 -6.89 -9.27
CA TRP A 206 10.43 -5.44 -9.17
C TRP A 206 11.80 -5.05 -8.61
N ILE A 207 12.26 -5.68 -7.52
CA ILE A 207 13.59 -5.43 -6.94
C ILE A 207 14.68 -5.73 -7.96
N LYS A 208 14.60 -6.86 -8.66
CA LYS A 208 15.57 -7.22 -9.70
C LYS A 208 15.65 -6.16 -10.80
N VAL A 209 14.50 -5.71 -11.31
CA VAL A 209 14.45 -4.67 -12.36
C VAL A 209 15.05 -3.35 -11.86
N VAL A 210 14.68 -2.87 -10.68
CA VAL A 210 15.19 -1.62 -10.11
C VAL A 210 16.70 -1.69 -9.87
N VAL A 211 17.20 -2.80 -9.33
CA VAL A 211 18.63 -3.02 -9.12
C VAL A 211 19.39 -3.05 -10.45
N TRP A 212 18.85 -3.71 -11.48
CA TRP A 212 19.45 -3.72 -12.81
C TRP A 212 19.50 -2.33 -13.44
N LEU A 213 18.41 -1.57 -13.39
CA LEU A 213 18.38 -0.20 -13.89
C LEU A 213 19.39 0.69 -13.17
N SER A 214 19.50 0.58 -11.85
CA SER A 214 20.48 1.32 -11.05
C SER A 214 21.92 0.83 -11.26
N GLY A 215 22.12 -0.47 -11.52
CA GLY A 215 23.43 -1.09 -11.72
C GLY A 215 24.05 -0.78 -13.08
N ILE A 216 23.26 -0.56 -14.12
CA ILE A 216 23.71 -0.07 -15.43
C ILE A 216 24.35 1.31 -15.27
N ASP A 217 23.81 2.15 -14.40
CA ASP A 217 24.34 3.47 -14.05
C ASP A 217 25.77 3.40 -13.47
N ARG A 218 26.01 2.56 -12.46
CA ARG A 218 27.33 2.43 -11.82
C ARG A 218 28.44 1.98 -12.77
N LYS A 219 28.15 1.13 -13.77
CA LYS A 219 29.13 0.70 -14.76
C LYS A 219 29.44 1.81 -15.77
N SER A 220 28.44 2.60 -16.15
CA SER A 220 28.61 3.73 -17.06
C SER A 220 29.51 4.82 -16.46
N THR A 221 29.36 5.13 -15.19
CA THR A 221 30.14 6.16 -14.49
C THR A 221 31.59 5.75 -14.27
N ARG A 222 31.87 4.46 -14.04
CA ARG A 222 33.26 3.97 -13.88
C ARG A 222 34.06 3.95 -15.19
N LEU A 223 33.41 3.80 -16.32
CA LEU A 223 34.09 3.83 -17.64
C LEU A 223 34.48 5.25 -18.07
N ASN A 224 33.84 6.29 -17.52
CA ASN A 224 34.15 7.69 -17.80
C ASN A 224 35.23 8.31 -16.88
N SER A 225 35.61 7.61 -15.81
CA SER A 225 36.62 8.12 -14.84
C SER A 225 38.02 7.55 -15.08
N SER A 226 38.25 6.83 -16.17
CA SER A 226 39.55 6.22 -16.53
C SER A 226 40.16 6.81 -17.82
N HIS A 227 39.97 8.12 -18.05
CA HIS A 227 40.70 8.90 -19.06
C HIS A 227 41.29 10.14 -18.42
#